data_3fe2045f72b5ab9e6b84b9c0e0636734
#
_entry.id   3fe2045f72b5ab9e6b84b9c0e0636734
#
_cell.length_a   1.000
_cell.length_b   1.000
_cell.length_c   1.000
_cell.angle_alpha   90.00
_cell.angle_beta   90.00
_cell.angle_gamma   90.00
#
_symmetry.space_group_name_H-M   'P 1'
#
loop_
_entity.id
_entity.type
_entity.pdbx_description
1 polymer ?
#
loop_
_entity_poly.entity_id
_entity_poly.type
_entity_poly.pdbx_seq_one_letter_code
_entity_poly.pdbx_strand_id
1 'polypeptide(L)'
;MAATLSSDLDNTDKVVGFLDEVRNLGLTVLPPKVNQSAFMFEAVTPDTIQYGLGAIKGVGQGACEAVVEERLKGGLFKDLLDFCTRVGSAKLNRRTLEAMINCGALDELGRNRASLMLQLPEVIKATDQMARERASGQNSLFGGPDPSAVSIQLDLPEAEEWPLLQRLNGERDTLGFYLSGHPFDPWRDDVRDLVGNDLGSVEKIWSANSGGGGGEKRWRPEVQTVLAGQVVGVRRKGESQIFIQLEDGRGRVECSAFSDAMAEFGHLMTKDRILVVKGGLREDEFNGGFALRIRQCWDFDEVCANYATRLSLRLDLRQQRPVWERIDALLDRHRPGRTPLRLDLLLKGPHGGVAGMLDVSGQSAVRIDSKLMEALRADPAVRTLKVRYSPPWAS
;
A
#
# COMPACT_ATOMS: atom_id res chain seq x y z
N MET A 1 11.63 -4.25 -22.46
CA MET A 1 11.33 -3.65 -21.12
C MET A 1 12.29 -4.11 -20.03
N ALA A 2 12.54 -5.42 -19.79
CA ALA A 2 13.48 -5.83 -18.74
C ALA A 2 14.89 -5.24 -18.92
N ALA A 3 15.44 -5.23 -20.13
CA ALA A 3 16.72 -4.58 -20.44
C ALA A 3 16.73 -3.07 -20.21
N THR A 4 15.62 -2.38 -20.53
CA THR A 4 15.45 -0.94 -20.29
C THR A 4 15.43 -0.63 -18.79
N LEU A 5 14.67 -1.41 -17.99
CA LEU A 5 14.66 -1.32 -16.54
C LEU A 5 16.08 -1.55 -15.95
N SER A 6 16.82 -2.51 -16.52
CA SER A 6 18.16 -2.85 -16.04
C SER A 6 19.22 -1.81 -16.39
N SER A 7 19.02 -0.99 -17.42
CA SER A 7 19.99 0.06 -17.80
C SER A 7 20.00 1.25 -16.85
N ASP A 8 18.94 1.45 -16.08
CA ASP A 8 18.78 2.58 -15.16
C ASP A 8 18.58 2.13 -13.70
N LEU A 9 19.12 0.97 -13.30
CA LEU A 9 18.97 0.40 -11.93
C LEU A 9 19.29 1.38 -10.80
N ASP A 10 20.28 2.24 -11.00
CA ASP A 10 20.76 3.21 -10.00
C ASP A 10 19.82 4.44 -9.88
N ASN A 11 18.84 4.57 -10.77
CA ASN A 11 17.92 5.70 -10.79
C ASN A 11 16.49 5.25 -10.52
N THR A 12 16.13 5.23 -9.24
CA THR A 12 14.80 4.79 -8.78
C THR A 12 13.65 5.51 -9.49
N ASP A 13 13.76 6.83 -9.74
CA ASP A 13 12.67 7.60 -10.38
C ASP A 13 12.45 7.16 -11.82
N LYS A 14 13.52 6.87 -12.57
CA LYS A 14 13.41 6.33 -13.91
C LYS A 14 12.85 4.90 -13.91
N VAL A 15 13.31 4.05 -12.99
CA VAL A 15 12.78 2.69 -12.83
C VAL A 15 11.28 2.74 -12.59
N VAL A 16 10.81 3.63 -11.69
CA VAL A 16 9.37 3.82 -11.42
C VAL A 16 8.63 4.25 -12.69
N GLY A 17 9.17 5.22 -13.44
CA GLY A 17 8.56 5.65 -14.70
C GLY A 17 8.44 4.52 -15.72
N PHE A 18 9.47 3.70 -15.89
CA PHE A 18 9.42 2.53 -16.78
C PHE A 18 8.48 1.44 -16.26
N LEU A 19 8.33 1.27 -14.94
CA LEU A 19 7.36 0.33 -14.37
C LEU A 19 5.91 0.75 -14.65
N ASP A 20 5.61 2.05 -14.66
CA ASP A 20 4.31 2.55 -15.10
C ASP A 20 4.06 2.24 -16.58
N GLU A 21 5.09 2.38 -17.43
CA GLU A 21 4.99 2.00 -18.83
C GLU A 21 4.79 0.47 -19.02
N VAL A 22 5.51 -0.34 -18.25
CA VAL A 22 5.34 -1.80 -18.22
C VAL A 22 3.90 -2.19 -17.91
N ARG A 23 3.28 -1.54 -16.91
CA ARG A 23 1.88 -1.76 -16.54
C ARG A 23 0.92 -1.33 -17.64
N ASN A 24 1.18 -0.18 -18.27
CA ASN A 24 0.36 0.32 -19.40
C ASN A 24 0.42 -0.62 -20.61
N LEU A 25 1.53 -1.32 -20.81
CA LEU A 25 1.68 -2.36 -21.82
C LEU A 25 1.02 -3.70 -21.43
N GLY A 26 0.39 -3.79 -20.27
CA GLY A 26 -0.25 -5.00 -19.76
C GLY A 26 0.74 -6.09 -19.28
N LEU A 27 2.00 -5.73 -19.07
CA LEU A 27 3.01 -6.66 -18.56
C LEU A 27 2.94 -6.75 -17.03
N THR A 28 3.25 -7.91 -16.49
CA THR A 28 3.28 -8.18 -15.05
C THR A 28 4.69 -8.03 -14.50
N VAL A 29 4.84 -7.39 -13.35
CA VAL A 29 6.10 -7.31 -12.60
C VAL A 29 5.98 -8.13 -11.33
N LEU A 30 6.81 -9.16 -11.19
CA LEU A 30 6.91 -9.97 -9.98
C LEU A 30 7.76 -9.26 -8.92
N PRO A 31 7.45 -9.42 -7.62
CA PRO A 31 8.21 -8.82 -6.53
C PRO A 31 9.65 -9.32 -6.47
N PRO A 32 10.60 -8.54 -5.91
CA PRO A 32 11.94 -9.03 -5.64
C PRO A 32 11.90 -10.19 -4.64
N LYS A 33 12.68 -11.24 -4.89
CA LYS A 33 12.76 -12.43 -4.03
C LYS A 33 14.19 -12.98 -4.04
N VAL A 34 14.78 -13.19 -2.87
CA VAL A 34 16.15 -13.70 -2.77
C VAL A 34 16.31 -15.11 -3.37
N ASN A 35 15.24 -15.89 -3.36
CA ASN A 35 15.24 -17.24 -3.93
C ASN A 35 14.97 -17.29 -5.45
N GLN A 36 14.66 -16.15 -6.09
CA GLN A 36 14.30 -16.13 -7.51
C GLN A 36 15.05 -15.06 -8.30
N SER A 37 15.10 -13.83 -7.77
CA SER A 37 15.65 -12.67 -8.49
C SER A 37 17.13 -12.74 -8.73
N ALA A 38 17.57 -12.20 -9.87
CA ALA A 38 18.97 -11.88 -10.16
C ALA A 38 19.29 -10.42 -9.77
N PHE A 39 20.51 -9.99 -10.10
CA PHE A 39 20.90 -8.58 -9.93
C PHE A 39 20.06 -7.65 -10.81
N MET A 40 19.91 -8.01 -12.10
CA MET A 40 19.12 -7.26 -13.08
C MET A 40 17.66 -7.73 -13.14
N PHE A 41 16.81 -6.94 -13.78
CA PHE A 41 15.47 -7.39 -14.15
C PHE A 41 15.54 -8.48 -15.22
N GLU A 42 14.74 -9.52 -15.08
CA GLU A 42 14.70 -10.65 -16.00
C GLU A 42 13.31 -10.89 -16.57
N ALA A 43 13.21 -11.13 -17.86
CA ALA A 43 11.97 -11.59 -18.48
C ALA A 43 11.80 -13.09 -18.19
N VAL A 44 10.85 -13.44 -17.33
CA VAL A 44 10.53 -14.82 -16.96
C VAL A 44 9.65 -15.48 -18.01
N THR A 45 8.69 -14.71 -18.52
CA THR A 45 7.83 -15.07 -19.65
C THR A 45 7.72 -13.87 -20.60
N PRO A 46 7.09 -14.00 -21.80
CA PRO A 46 6.93 -12.88 -22.71
C PRO A 46 6.19 -11.67 -22.12
N ASP A 47 5.36 -11.88 -21.10
CA ASP A 47 4.51 -10.88 -20.45
C ASP A 47 4.84 -10.65 -18.98
N THR A 48 5.88 -11.28 -18.44
CA THR A 48 6.22 -11.24 -17.02
C THR A 48 7.69 -10.92 -16.78
N ILE A 49 7.95 -9.91 -15.96
CA ILE A 49 9.29 -9.44 -15.57
C ILE A 49 9.52 -9.69 -14.09
N GLN A 50 10.61 -10.36 -13.73
CA GLN A 50 11.09 -10.51 -12.36
C GLN A 50 11.85 -9.26 -11.94
N TYR A 51 11.53 -8.70 -10.78
CA TYR A 51 12.23 -7.52 -10.22
C TYR A 51 13.66 -7.88 -9.83
N GLY A 52 14.63 -7.06 -10.26
CA GLY A 52 16.05 -7.24 -9.97
C GLY A 52 16.44 -6.77 -8.56
N LEU A 53 17.26 -7.56 -7.84
CA LEU A 53 17.73 -7.19 -6.51
C LEU A 53 18.55 -5.89 -6.51
N GLY A 54 19.25 -5.60 -7.60
CA GLY A 54 20.07 -4.39 -7.75
C GLY A 54 19.28 -3.10 -7.81
N ALA A 55 17.98 -3.15 -8.12
CA ALA A 55 17.11 -1.99 -8.11
C ALA A 55 16.54 -1.65 -6.72
N ILE A 56 16.83 -2.46 -5.70
CA ILE A 56 16.42 -2.18 -4.32
C ILE A 56 17.38 -1.16 -3.72
N LYS A 57 16.86 0.00 -3.32
CA LYS A 57 17.65 1.06 -2.71
C LYS A 57 18.31 0.60 -1.41
N GLY A 58 19.62 0.72 -1.35
CA GLY A 58 20.41 0.28 -0.19
C GLY A 58 20.95 -1.15 -0.29
N VAL A 59 20.72 -1.83 -1.43
CA VAL A 59 21.30 -3.14 -1.73
C VAL A 59 22.36 -2.99 -2.82
N GLY A 60 23.60 -3.17 -2.44
CA GLY A 60 24.74 -3.01 -3.37
C GLY A 60 24.96 -4.25 -4.25
N GLN A 61 25.61 -4.06 -5.41
CA GLN A 61 25.92 -5.10 -6.37
C GLN A 61 26.61 -6.33 -5.74
N GLY A 62 27.62 -6.11 -4.91
CA GLY A 62 28.35 -7.21 -4.27
C GLY A 62 27.51 -8.06 -3.30
N ALA A 63 26.45 -7.48 -2.72
CA ALA A 63 25.49 -8.25 -1.92
C ALA A 63 24.58 -9.11 -2.82
N CYS A 64 24.08 -8.53 -3.90
CA CYS A 64 23.25 -9.26 -4.87
C CYS A 64 23.99 -10.43 -5.51
N GLU A 65 25.24 -10.20 -5.93
CA GLU A 65 26.10 -11.24 -6.53
C GLU A 65 26.33 -12.39 -5.54
N ALA A 66 26.63 -12.08 -4.27
CA ALA A 66 26.82 -13.09 -3.25
C ALA A 66 25.54 -13.89 -2.98
N VAL A 67 24.36 -13.25 -2.97
CA VAL A 67 23.06 -13.93 -2.84
C VAL A 67 22.84 -14.92 -3.98
N VAL A 68 23.06 -14.49 -5.22
CA VAL A 68 22.87 -15.34 -6.41
C VAL A 68 23.88 -16.49 -6.40
N GLU A 69 25.16 -16.23 -6.10
CA GLU A 69 26.21 -17.23 -6.04
C GLU A 69 25.92 -18.30 -4.99
N GLU A 70 25.57 -17.90 -3.77
CA GLU A 70 25.27 -18.83 -2.68
C GLU A 70 23.99 -19.65 -2.94
N ARG A 71 23.00 -19.05 -3.60
CA ARG A 71 21.81 -19.76 -4.05
C ARG A 71 22.14 -20.84 -5.09
N LEU A 72 23.02 -20.55 -6.04
CA LEU A 72 23.45 -21.51 -7.06
C LEU A 72 24.29 -22.65 -6.48
N LYS A 73 25.11 -22.38 -5.45
CA LYS A 73 25.94 -23.40 -4.79
C LYS A 73 25.15 -24.30 -3.85
N GLY A 74 24.31 -23.73 -3.00
CA GLY A 74 23.69 -24.44 -1.89
C GLY A 74 22.16 -24.60 -2.00
N GLY A 75 21.54 -24.24 -3.14
CA GLY A 75 20.11 -24.28 -3.34
C GLY A 75 19.39 -23.11 -2.66
N LEU A 76 18.06 -23.18 -2.61
CA LEU A 76 17.21 -22.14 -2.04
C LEU A 76 17.52 -21.90 -0.56
N PHE A 77 17.39 -20.65 -0.11
CA PHE A 77 17.49 -20.29 1.30
C PHE A 77 16.23 -20.71 2.02
N LYS A 78 16.40 -21.31 3.21
CA LYS A 78 15.30 -21.91 3.99
C LYS A 78 14.65 -20.90 4.94
N ASP A 79 15.48 -20.10 5.61
CA ASP A 79 15.09 -19.11 6.62
C ASP A 79 16.12 -17.98 6.69
N LEU A 80 15.85 -16.98 7.52
CA LEU A 80 16.72 -15.81 7.69
C LEU A 80 18.11 -16.17 8.21
N LEU A 81 18.22 -17.18 9.10
CA LEU A 81 19.51 -17.61 9.66
C LEU A 81 20.37 -18.31 8.59
N ASP A 82 19.78 -19.23 7.81
CA ASP A 82 20.44 -19.89 6.68
C ASP A 82 20.93 -18.87 5.65
N PHE A 83 20.08 -17.89 5.30
CA PHE A 83 20.41 -16.81 4.38
C PHE A 83 21.61 -15.99 4.89
N CYS A 84 21.55 -15.46 6.11
CA CYS A 84 22.61 -14.65 6.68
C CYS A 84 23.93 -15.44 6.87
N THR A 85 23.82 -16.73 7.23
CA THR A 85 25.01 -17.58 7.46
C THR A 85 25.75 -17.94 6.18
N ARG A 86 25.01 -18.19 5.09
CA ARG A 86 25.58 -18.58 3.79
C ARG A 86 26.16 -17.37 3.07
N VAL A 87 25.41 -16.26 2.98
CA VAL A 87 25.89 -15.07 2.28
C VAL A 87 26.95 -14.32 3.08
N GLY A 88 26.86 -14.32 4.41
CA GLY A 88 27.85 -13.78 5.32
C GLY A 88 27.74 -12.27 5.58
N SER A 89 28.12 -11.86 6.80
CA SER A 89 28.03 -10.46 7.28
C SER A 89 28.99 -9.49 6.54
N ALA A 90 30.01 -10.00 5.89
CA ALA A 90 30.91 -9.18 5.05
C ALA A 90 30.19 -8.59 3.80
N LYS A 91 29.14 -9.24 3.33
CA LYS A 91 28.33 -8.83 2.16
C LYS A 91 27.00 -8.24 2.54
N LEU A 92 26.39 -8.69 3.65
CA LEU A 92 25.08 -8.27 4.15
C LEU A 92 25.22 -7.47 5.43
N ASN A 93 25.28 -6.17 5.32
CA ASN A 93 25.17 -5.32 6.51
C ASN A 93 23.70 -5.19 6.96
N ARG A 94 23.50 -4.74 8.20
CA ARG A 94 22.18 -4.57 8.79
C ARG A 94 21.25 -3.73 7.92
N ARG A 95 21.71 -2.62 7.34
CA ARG A 95 20.92 -1.73 6.51
C ARG A 95 20.45 -2.42 5.21
N THR A 96 21.29 -3.25 4.62
CA THR A 96 20.94 -4.05 3.44
C THR A 96 19.82 -5.05 3.77
N LEU A 97 19.94 -5.75 4.92
CA LEU A 97 18.92 -6.70 5.37
C LEU A 97 17.59 -6.01 5.70
N GLU A 98 17.62 -4.87 6.38
CA GLU A 98 16.43 -4.04 6.64
C GLU A 98 15.76 -3.59 5.33
N ALA A 99 16.53 -3.19 4.32
CA ALA A 99 15.99 -2.82 3.01
C ALA A 99 15.34 -4.03 2.30
N MET A 100 15.97 -5.21 2.34
CA MET A 100 15.42 -6.44 1.77
C MET A 100 14.14 -6.91 2.49
N ILE A 101 14.04 -6.74 3.81
CA ILE A 101 12.80 -7.01 4.56
C ILE A 101 11.72 -6.02 4.17
N ASN A 102 12.02 -4.73 4.15
CA ASN A 102 11.06 -3.67 3.85
C ASN A 102 10.45 -3.80 2.44
N CYS A 103 11.23 -4.20 1.45
CA CYS A 103 10.73 -4.41 0.08
C CYS A 103 10.07 -5.80 -0.13
N GLY A 104 10.11 -6.69 0.86
CA GLY A 104 9.54 -8.03 0.77
C GLY A 104 10.41 -9.07 0.08
N ALA A 105 11.68 -8.75 -0.21
CA ALA A 105 12.59 -9.72 -0.85
C ALA A 105 12.88 -10.96 0.00
N LEU A 106 12.66 -10.90 1.32
CA LEU A 106 12.84 -11.97 2.29
C LEU A 106 11.52 -12.60 2.77
N ASP A 107 10.37 -12.27 2.19
CA ASP A 107 9.04 -12.73 2.65
C ASP A 107 8.91 -14.27 2.71
N GLU A 108 9.70 -15.00 1.88
CA GLU A 108 9.72 -16.47 1.86
C GLU A 108 10.56 -17.10 2.99
N LEU A 109 11.34 -16.30 3.73
CA LEU A 109 12.30 -16.77 4.74
C LEU A 109 11.77 -16.69 6.17
N GLY A 110 10.55 -16.23 6.38
CA GLY A 110 9.93 -16.12 7.69
C GLY A 110 8.42 -15.97 7.63
N ARG A 111 7.80 -15.88 8.80
CA ARG A 111 6.36 -15.81 8.91
C ARG A 111 5.76 -14.53 8.29
N ASN A 112 6.41 -13.39 8.54
CA ASN A 112 6.02 -12.08 8.07
C ASN A 112 7.17 -11.07 8.27
N ARG A 113 7.06 -9.88 7.68
CA ARG A 113 8.12 -8.84 7.72
C ARG A 113 8.39 -8.31 9.13
N ALA A 114 7.36 -8.17 9.96
CA ALA A 114 7.49 -7.72 11.34
C ALA A 114 8.34 -8.70 12.16
N SER A 115 8.09 -10.00 12.02
CA SER A 115 8.88 -11.06 12.68
C SER A 115 10.32 -11.07 12.17
N LEU A 116 10.53 -11.02 10.85
CA LEU A 116 11.89 -10.95 10.27
C LEU A 116 12.68 -9.75 10.81
N MET A 117 12.07 -8.58 10.90
CA MET A 117 12.71 -7.37 11.42
C MET A 117 13.04 -7.50 12.92
N LEU A 118 12.13 -8.09 13.69
CA LEU A 118 12.31 -8.33 15.12
C LEU A 118 13.46 -9.33 15.40
N GLN A 119 13.58 -10.37 14.57
CA GLN A 119 14.59 -11.42 14.68
C GLN A 119 15.98 -10.98 14.22
N LEU A 120 16.06 -9.96 13.36
CA LEU A 120 17.26 -9.55 12.67
C LEU A 120 18.48 -9.29 13.59
N PRO A 121 18.38 -8.60 14.74
CA PRO A 121 19.51 -8.37 15.64
C PRO A 121 20.13 -9.66 16.17
N GLU A 122 19.29 -10.62 16.57
CA GLU A 122 19.76 -11.90 17.13
C GLU A 122 20.38 -12.78 16.04
N VAL A 123 19.80 -12.79 14.83
CA VAL A 123 20.34 -13.52 13.69
C VAL A 123 21.69 -12.98 13.27
N ILE A 124 21.89 -11.65 13.20
CA ILE A 124 23.18 -11.05 12.90
C ILE A 124 24.23 -11.46 13.94
N LYS A 125 23.89 -11.35 15.23
CA LYS A 125 24.78 -11.74 16.32
C LYS A 125 25.20 -13.21 16.25
N ALA A 126 24.25 -14.10 16.02
CA ALA A 126 24.51 -15.53 15.86
C ALA A 126 25.41 -15.82 14.64
N THR A 127 25.14 -15.18 13.52
CA THR A 127 25.91 -15.32 12.28
C THR A 127 27.36 -14.84 12.47
N ASP A 128 27.56 -13.68 13.12
CA ASP A 128 28.89 -13.16 13.41
C ASP A 128 29.68 -14.06 14.37
N GLN A 129 29.02 -14.66 15.35
CA GLN A 129 29.63 -15.63 16.25
C GLN A 129 30.07 -16.89 15.50
N MET A 130 29.19 -17.47 14.67
CA MET A 130 29.54 -18.62 13.84
C MET A 130 30.71 -18.33 12.90
N ALA A 131 30.76 -17.15 12.32
CA ALA A 131 31.86 -16.73 11.44
C ALA A 131 33.20 -16.66 12.21
N ARG A 132 33.21 -16.12 13.43
CA ARG A 132 34.41 -16.06 14.31
C ARG A 132 34.87 -17.46 14.73
N GLU A 133 33.96 -18.34 15.10
CA GLU A 133 34.26 -19.72 15.48
C GLU A 133 34.87 -20.51 14.31
N ARG A 134 34.35 -20.37 13.10
CA ARG A 134 34.94 -20.93 11.89
C ARG A 134 36.35 -20.37 11.60
N ALA A 135 36.55 -19.07 11.77
CA ALA A 135 37.85 -18.41 11.51
C ALA A 135 38.93 -18.77 12.57
N SER A 136 38.52 -19.04 13.82
CA SER A 136 39.45 -19.43 14.90
C SER A 136 39.90 -20.90 14.85
N GLY A 137 39.34 -21.69 13.93
CA GLY A 137 39.71 -23.10 13.79
C GLY A 137 39.32 -23.97 15.00
N GLN A 138 38.55 -23.44 15.94
CA GLN A 138 38.01 -24.19 17.07
C GLN A 138 36.89 -25.10 16.57
N ASN A 139 37.27 -26.28 16.11
CA ASN A 139 36.32 -27.38 15.95
C ASN A 139 35.71 -27.64 17.35
N SER A 140 34.40 -27.59 17.44
CA SER A 140 33.64 -27.87 18.65
C SER A 140 34.19 -29.10 19.35
N LEU A 141 34.50 -29.00 20.65
CA LEU A 141 35.04 -30.09 21.48
C LEU A 141 34.07 -31.32 21.60
N PHE A 142 32.89 -31.21 21.03
CA PHE A 142 31.83 -32.21 20.97
C PHE A 142 31.41 -32.58 19.53
N GLY A 143 32.30 -32.34 18.55
CA GLY A 143 31.97 -32.51 17.15
C GLY A 143 32.28 -33.86 16.58
N GLY A 144 31.52 -34.33 15.65
CA GLY A 144 31.84 -35.21 14.56
C GLY A 144 32.10 -34.40 13.27
N PRO A 145 32.56 -35.03 12.18
CA PRO A 145 32.99 -34.36 10.96
C PRO A 145 31.83 -33.85 10.05
N ASP A 146 30.69 -33.54 10.59
CA ASP A 146 29.54 -33.06 9.79
C ASP A 146 29.22 -31.59 10.09
N PRO A 147 29.62 -30.64 9.21
CA PRO A 147 29.29 -29.21 9.36
C PRO A 147 27.79 -28.90 9.30
N SER A 148 26.97 -29.88 8.89
CA SER A 148 25.51 -29.73 8.79
C SER A 148 24.76 -30.05 10.09
N ALA A 149 25.44 -30.51 11.14
CA ALA A 149 24.79 -31.08 12.35
C ALA A 149 24.58 -30.09 13.51
N VAL A 150 25.08 -28.86 13.47
CA VAL A 150 24.80 -27.85 14.50
C VAL A 150 23.67 -26.95 14.00
N SER A 151 22.44 -27.48 14.03
CA SER A 151 21.26 -26.62 14.00
C SER A 151 21.19 -25.88 15.33
N ILE A 152 21.72 -24.65 15.37
CA ILE A 152 21.41 -23.73 16.47
C ILE A 152 19.92 -23.41 16.33
N GLN A 153 19.11 -24.08 17.17
CA GLN A 153 17.70 -23.72 17.32
C GLN A 153 17.65 -22.41 18.10
N LEU A 154 17.61 -21.29 17.36
CA LEU A 154 17.31 -20.00 17.96
C LEU A 154 15.81 -19.94 18.22
N ASP A 155 15.45 -19.72 19.48
CA ASP A 155 14.07 -19.38 19.85
C ASP A 155 13.84 -17.91 19.43
N LEU A 156 13.43 -17.73 18.16
CA LEU A 156 13.29 -16.41 17.55
C LEU A 156 11.88 -15.86 17.83
N PRO A 157 11.76 -14.63 18.33
CA PRO A 157 10.46 -14.03 18.63
C PRO A 157 9.63 -13.83 17.36
N GLU A 158 8.32 -13.99 17.50
CA GLU A 158 7.35 -13.69 16.45
C GLU A 158 6.51 -12.45 16.79
N ALA A 159 6.13 -11.70 15.77
CA ALA A 159 5.25 -10.54 15.88
C ALA A 159 4.05 -10.68 14.94
N GLU A 160 2.99 -9.95 15.22
CA GLU A 160 1.94 -9.72 14.25
C GLU A 160 2.49 -8.88 13.09
N GLU A 161 1.97 -9.14 11.87
CA GLU A 161 2.41 -8.39 10.69
C GLU A 161 2.12 -6.89 10.84
N TRP A 162 2.99 -6.08 10.25
CA TRP A 162 2.79 -4.63 10.21
C TRP A 162 1.46 -4.25 9.56
N PRO A 163 0.83 -3.16 10.01
CA PRO A 163 -0.28 -2.56 9.30
C PRO A 163 0.07 -2.32 7.81
N LEU A 164 -0.94 -2.42 6.93
CA LEU A 164 -0.75 -2.28 5.48
C LEU A 164 0.06 -1.03 5.12
N LEU A 165 -0.29 0.13 5.69
CA LEU A 165 0.40 1.39 5.39
C LEU A 165 1.88 1.36 5.75
N GLN A 166 2.27 0.70 6.87
CA GLN A 166 3.67 0.56 7.25
C GLN A 166 4.44 -0.30 6.24
N ARG A 167 3.87 -1.43 5.79
CA ARG A 167 4.48 -2.27 4.75
C ARG A 167 4.66 -1.51 3.45
N LEU A 168 3.62 -0.81 3.00
CA LEU A 168 3.65 -0.02 1.77
C LEU A 168 4.66 1.13 1.84
N ASN A 169 4.80 1.79 3.00
CA ASN A 169 5.84 2.79 3.19
C ASN A 169 7.25 2.18 3.06
N GLY A 170 7.48 1.00 3.63
CA GLY A 170 8.73 0.27 3.47
C GLY A 170 9.05 -0.05 2.00
N GLU A 171 8.06 -0.47 1.23
CA GLU A 171 8.19 -0.70 -0.22
C GLU A 171 8.50 0.60 -0.96
N ARG A 172 7.76 1.68 -0.72
CA ARG A 172 8.01 2.99 -1.33
C ARG A 172 9.41 3.52 -1.03
N ASP A 173 9.87 3.40 0.21
CA ASP A 173 11.18 3.90 0.62
C ASP A 173 12.34 3.13 -0.02
N THR A 174 12.14 1.84 -0.33
CA THR A 174 13.15 0.92 -0.87
C THR A 174 13.05 0.68 -2.37
N LEU A 175 11.84 0.68 -2.94
CA LEU A 175 11.59 0.45 -4.36
C LEU A 175 11.19 1.71 -5.13
N GLY A 176 10.72 2.75 -4.41
CA GLY A 176 10.19 3.98 -5.01
C GLY A 176 8.70 3.92 -5.34
N PHE A 177 8.04 2.77 -5.21
CA PHE A 177 6.63 2.57 -5.50
C PHE A 177 6.01 1.54 -4.55
N TYR A 178 4.68 1.43 -4.58
CA TYR A 178 3.93 0.43 -3.83
C TYR A 178 3.81 -0.86 -4.64
N LEU A 179 4.24 -1.97 -4.07
CA LEU A 179 4.28 -3.27 -4.74
C LEU A 179 3.14 -4.20 -4.33
N SER A 180 2.90 -4.35 -3.04
CA SER A 180 1.94 -5.33 -2.49
C SER A 180 0.51 -4.81 -2.37
N GLY A 181 0.28 -3.53 -2.72
CA GLY A 181 -1.02 -2.88 -2.64
C GLY A 181 -0.89 -1.37 -2.84
N HIS A 182 -1.94 -0.64 -2.52
CA HIS A 182 -1.94 0.82 -2.58
C HIS A 182 -2.49 1.41 -1.28
N PRO A 183 -1.96 2.53 -0.75
CA PRO A 183 -2.50 3.17 0.47
C PRO A 183 -3.99 3.53 0.37
N PHE A 184 -4.48 3.68 -0.85
CA PHE A 184 -5.89 3.94 -1.13
C PHE A 184 -6.77 2.68 -1.10
N ASP A 185 -6.20 1.47 -1.11
CA ASP A 185 -6.98 0.22 -1.15
C ASP A 185 -8.02 0.07 -0.04
N PRO A 186 -7.74 0.45 1.22
CA PRO A 186 -8.73 0.41 2.29
C PRO A 186 -9.96 1.30 2.05
N TRP A 187 -9.82 2.33 1.20
CA TRP A 187 -10.83 3.35 0.95
C TRP A 187 -11.56 3.18 -0.38
N ARG A 188 -11.09 2.30 -1.23
CA ARG A 188 -11.57 2.15 -2.62
C ARG A 188 -13.08 1.94 -2.72
N ASP A 189 -13.62 1.05 -1.90
CA ASP A 189 -15.05 0.77 -1.93
C ASP A 189 -15.88 1.95 -1.40
N ASP A 190 -15.42 2.60 -0.30
CA ASP A 190 -16.09 3.77 0.24
C ASP A 190 -16.09 4.93 -0.74
N VAL A 191 -14.93 5.17 -1.37
CA VAL A 191 -14.79 6.25 -2.37
C VAL A 191 -15.62 5.95 -3.61
N ARG A 192 -15.66 4.71 -4.09
CA ARG A 192 -16.51 4.32 -5.21
C ARG A 192 -18.00 4.51 -4.90
N ASP A 193 -18.43 4.16 -3.68
CA ASP A 193 -19.81 4.38 -3.23
C ASP A 193 -20.12 5.89 -3.08
N LEU A 194 -19.10 6.72 -2.85
CA LEU A 194 -19.22 8.16 -2.69
C LEU A 194 -19.24 8.93 -4.03
N VAL A 195 -18.34 8.60 -4.98
CA VAL A 195 -18.17 9.34 -6.23
C VAL A 195 -18.69 8.61 -7.48
N GLY A 196 -18.95 7.29 -7.38
CA GLY A 196 -19.50 6.48 -8.45
C GLY A 196 -18.49 6.02 -9.52
N ASN A 197 -17.24 6.52 -9.48
CA ASN A 197 -16.23 6.30 -10.50
C ASN A 197 -14.85 6.03 -9.87
N ASP A 198 -13.95 5.41 -10.63
CA ASP A 198 -12.53 5.31 -10.32
C ASP A 198 -11.69 6.09 -11.36
N LEU A 199 -10.41 6.35 -11.03
CA LEU A 199 -9.52 7.09 -11.93
C LEU A 199 -9.16 6.30 -13.19
N GLY A 200 -9.25 4.97 -13.18
CA GLY A 200 -9.07 4.13 -14.36
C GLY A 200 -10.25 4.20 -15.36
N SER A 201 -11.40 4.73 -14.94
CA SER A 201 -12.59 4.87 -15.78
C SER A 201 -12.73 6.25 -16.45
N VAL A 202 -11.77 7.14 -16.31
CA VAL A 202 -11.81 8.53 -16.79
C VAL A 202 -12.07 8.63 -18.29
N GLU A 203 -11.46 7.76 -19.10
CA GLU A 203 -11.70 7.69 -20.55
C GLU A 203 -13.15 7.33 -20.88
N LYS A 204 -13.74 6.40 -20.12
CA LYS A 204 -15.16 6.01 -20.28
C LYS A 204 -16.10 7.15 -19.88
N ILE A 205 -15.76 7.90 -18.81
CA ILE A 205 -16.53 9.06 -18.39
C ILE A 205 -16.51 10.13 -19.48
N TRP A 206 -15.34 10.36 -20.05
CA TRP A 206 -15.18 11.31 -21.17
C TRP A 206 -16.01 10.87 -22.38
N SER A 207 -15.80 9.65 -22.86
CA SER A 207 -16.47 9.12 -24.06
C SER A 207 -18.00 9.10 -23.93
N ALA A 208 -18.52 8.81 -22.74
CA ALA A 208 -19.96 8.77 -22.50
C ALA A 208 -20.61 10.15 -22.45
N ASN A 209 -19.86 11.20 -22.11
CA ASN A 209 -20.41 12.54 -21.85
C ASN A 209 -19.90 13.64 -22.81
N SER A 210 -18.86 13.36 -23.62
CA SER A 210 -18.34 14.28 -24.62
C SER A 210 -19.18 14.35 -25.90
N GLY A 211 -20.33 13.72 -25.89
CA GLY A 211 -21.42 13.57 -26.90
C GLY A 211 -21.20 14.25 -28.24
N GLY A 212 -21.19 13.46 -29.31
CA GLY A 212 -21.05 13.77 -30.73
C GLY A 212 -21.55 15.13 -31.25
N GLY A 213 -20.80 16.13 -31.04
CA GLY A 213 -20.96 17.44 -31.71
C GLY A 213 -19.90 17.60 -32.78
N GLY A 214 -20.12 16.98 -33.95
CA GLY A 214 -19.37 17.28 -35.18
C GLY A 214 -19.61 18.71 -35.62
N GLY A 215 -18.87 19.65 -35.07
CA GLY A 215 -18.84 21.02 -35.47
C GLY A 215 -17.51 21.63 -35.04
N GLU A 216 -16.86 22.39 -35.89
CA GLU A 216 -15.68 23.21 -35.62
C GLU A 216 -15.93 24.18 -34.44
N LYS A 217 -15.93 23.64 -33.18
CA LYS A 217 -16.04 24.49 -31.99
C LYS A 217 -14.65 24.83 -31.52
N ARG A 218 -14.33 26.09 -31.56
CA ARG A 218 -13.16 26.77 -31.00
C ARG A 218 -13.02 26.59 -29.46
N TRP A 219 -13.93 25.82 -28.83
CA TRP A 219 -13.98 25.53 -27.40
C TRP A 219 -14.07 24.05 -27.21
N ARG A 220 -13.10 23.48 -26.49
CA ARG A 220 -13.08 22.06 -26.15
C ARG A 220 -14.13 21.77 -25.09
N PRO A 221 -14.91 20.71 -25.23
CA PRO A 221 -15.88 20.34 -24.24
C PRO A 221 -15.18 19.98 -22.92
N GLU A 222 -15.66 20.52 -21.79
CA GLU A 222 -15.31 20.06 -20.46
C GLU A 222 -16.45 19.17 -19.96
N VAL A 223 -16.14 17.95 -19.52
CA VAL A 223 -17.11 17.05 -18.87
C VAL A 223 -17.05 17.28 -17.36
N GLN A 224 -18.16 17.76 -16.78
CA GLN A 224 -18.22 17.93 -15.33
C GLN A 224 -18.26 16.56 -14.66
N THR A 225 -17.31 16.31 -13.75
CA THR A 225 -17.25 15.03 -13.03
C THR A 225 -16.71 15.24 -11.62
N VAL A 226 -16.90 14.21 -10.78
CA VAL A 226 -16.29 14.11 -9.46
C VAL A 226 -15.36 12.92 -9.46
N LEU A 227 -14.13 13.13 -9.03
CA LEU A 227 -13.09 12.12 -8.91
C LEU A 227 -12.53 12.15 -7.48
N ALA A 228 -11.98 11.03 -7.04
CA ALA A 228 -11.27 10.98 -5.78
C ALA A 228 -10.03 10.11 -5.88
N GLY A 229 -9.01 10.44 -5.09
CA GLY A 229 -7.74 9.72 -5.05
C GLY A 229 -6.79 10.29 -4.03
N GLN A 230 -5.68 9.60 -3.84
CA GLN A 230 -4.58 10.08 -3.02
C GLN A 230 -3.70 11.04 -3.82
N VAL A 231 -3.25 12.13 -3.21
CA VAL A 231 -2.30 13.07 -3.80
C VAL A 231 -0.89 12.46 -3.73
N VAL A 232 -0.37 12.03 -4.86
CA VAL A 232 0.99 11.45 -4.97
C VAL A 232 2.04 12.47 -5.41
N GLY A 233 1.63 13.56 -6.05
CA GLY A 233 2.50 14.64 -6.50
C GLY A 233 1.85 16.00 -6.36
N VAL A 234 2.67 17.02 -6.04
CA VAL A 234 2.24 18.41 -5.94
C VAL A 234 3.29 19.31 -6.60
N ARG A 235 2.86 20.13 -7.54
CA ARG A 235 3.71 21.12 -8.23
C ARG A 235 3.02 22.48 -8.22
N ARG A 236 3.68 23.49 -7.69
CA ARG A 236 3.20 24.87 -7.70
C ARG A 236 3.86 25.65 -8.83
N LYS A 237 3.10 26.47 -9.55
CA LYS A 237 3.60 27.38 -10.58
C LYS A 237 3.17 28.81 -10.23
N GLY A 238 4.09 29.55 -9.62
CA GLY A 238 3.80 30.84 -9.01
C GLY A 238 2.83 30.75 -7.84
N GLU A 239 2.17 31.86 -7.55
CA GLU A 239 1.22 31.97 -6.41
C GLU A 239 -0.24 31.67 -6.81
N SER A 240 -0.52 31.51 -8.11
CA SER A 240 -1.88 31.40 -8.64
C SER A 240 -2.24 30.02 -9.21
N GLN A 241 -1.29 29.09 -9.26
CA GLN A 241 -1.51 27.78 -9.88
C GLN A 241 -0.90 26.64 -9.07
N ILE A 242 -1.67 25.61 -8.88
CA ILE A 242 -1.23 24.35 -8.26
C ILE A 242 -1.69 23.18 -9.13
N PHE A 243 -0.79 22.24 -9.33
CA PHE A 243 -1.03 20.98 -10.01
C PHE A 243 -0.82 19.86 -9.01
N ILE A 244 -1.79 18.98 -8.90
CA ILE A 244 -1.70 17.76 -8.08
C ILE A 244 -1.91 16.54 -8.96
N GLN A 245 -1.27 15.47 -8.60
CA GLN A 245 -1.47 14.17 -9.23
C GLN A 245 -2.27 13.29 -8.28
N LEU A 246 -3.47 12.91 -8.67
CA LEU A 246 -4.34 11.98 -7.94
C LEU A 246 -4.11 10.57 -8.45
N GLU A 247 -4.06 9.61 -7.54
CA GLU A 247 -3.91 8.17 -7.82
C GLU A 247 -4.83 7.35 -6.89
N ASP A 248 -5.43 6.27 -7.42
CA ASP A 248 -6.30 5.35 -6.68
C ASP A 248 -5.87 3.88 -6.82
N GLY A 249 -4.67 3.64 -7.39
CA GLY A 249 -4.14 2.31 -7.70
C GLY A 249 -4.74 1.67 -8.96
N ARG A 250 -5.71 2.32 -9.63
CA ARG A 250 -6.26 1.91 -10.95
C ARG A 250 -5.95 2.90 -12.05
N GLY A 251 -5.76 4.16 -11.69
CA GLY A 251 -5.45 5.22 -12.62
C GLY A 251 -4.80 6.40 -11.93
N ARG A 252 -4.31 7.31 -12.76
CA ARG A 252 -3.65 8.54 -12.35
C ARG A 252 -4.16 9.70 -13.21
N VAL A 253 -4.52 10.81 -12.58
CA VAL A 253 -5.05 12.00 -13.26
C VAL A 253 -4.36 13.23 -12.71
N GLU A 254 -3.83 14.08 -13.62
CA GLU A 254 -3.35 15.40 -13.25
C GLU A 254 -4.56 16.33 -13.03
N CYS A 255 -4.60 16.97 -11.88
CA CYS A 255 -5.63 17.94 -11.55
C CYS A 255 -4.99 19.30 -11.32
N SER A 256 -5.60 20.36 -11.85
CA SER A 256 -5.10 21.73 -11.75
C SER A 256 -6.11 22.63 -11.06
N ALA A 257 -5.63 23.49 -10.14
CA ALA A 257 -6.41 24.56 -9.53
C ALA A 257 -5.75 25.91 -9.82
N PHE A 258 -6.58 26.91 -10.16
CA PHE A 258 -6.16 28.23 -10.54
C PHE A 258 -6.85 29.27 -9.63
N SER A 259 -6.15 30.39 -9.42
CA SER A 259 -6.71 31.58 -8.72
C SER A 259 -7.65 31.27 -7.56
N ASP A 260 -8.95 31.36 -7.79
CA ASP A 260 -9.98 31.23 -6.77
C ASP A 260 -9.99 29.85 -6.08
N ALA A 261 -9.95 28.77 -6.90
CA ALA A 261 -9.89 27.39 -6.40
C ALA A 261 -8.59 27.12 -5.63
N MET A 262 -7.47 27.73 -6.04
CA MET A 262 -6.23 27.62 -5.28
C MET A 262 -6.27 28.41 -3.98
N ALA A 263 -6.84 29.60 -3.96
CA ALA A 263 -6.97 30.41 -2.76
C ALA A 263 -7.87 29.70 -1.71
N GLU A 264 -8.96 29.07 -2.16
CA GLU A 264 -9.92 28.41 -1.28
C GLU A 264 -9.43 27.01 -0.82
N PHE A 265 -8.92 26.18 -1.73
CA PHE A 265 -8.63 24.75 -1.50
C PHE A 265 -7.15 24.40 -1.51
N GLY A 266 -6.24 25.33 -1.83
CA GLY A 266 -4.81 25.03 -1.98
C GLY A 266 -4.14 24.49 -0.71
N HIS A 267 -4.71 24.75 0.47
CA HIS A 267 -4.25 24.23 1.74
C HIS A 267 -4.54 22.72 1.92
N LEU A 268 -5.52 22.17 1.19
CA LEU A 268 -5.86 20.75 1.17
C LEU A 268 -4.93 19.96 0.23
N MET A 269 -4.38 20.62 -0.80
CA MET A 269 -3.61 19.99 -1.88
C MET A 269 -2.18 19.68 -1.44
N THR A 270 -2.04 18.77 -0.50
CA THR A 270 -0.76 18.30 0.06
C THR A 270 -0.56 16.81 -0.20
N LYS A 271 0.69 16.39 -0.33
CA LYS A 271 1.03 14.99 -0.58
C LYS A 271 0.46 14.05 0.49
N ASP A 272 0.11 12.85 0.08
CA ASP A 272 -0.43 11.74 0.87
C ASP A 272 -1.87 11.95 1.39
N ARG A 273 -2.53 13.09 1.14
CA ARG A 273 -3.96 13.27 1.44
C ARG A 273 -4.86 12.58 0.42
N ILE A 274 -6.00 12.09 0.88
CA ILE A 274 -7.09 11.63 0.02
C ILE A 274 -8.05 12.80 -0.19
N LEU A 275 -8.24 13.17 -1.44
CA LEU A 275 -9.11 14.29 -1.83
C LEU A 275 -10.25 13.81 -2.71
N VAL A 276 -11.40 14.46 -2.55
CA VAL A 276 -12.52 14.43 -3.50
C VAL A 276 -12.53 15.74 -4.24
N VAL A 277 -12.45 15.69 -5.57
CA VAL A 277 -12.38 16.87 -6.44
C VAL A 277 -13.53 16.86 -7.44
N LYS A 278 -14.18 18.02 -7.61
CA LYS A 278 -15.20 18.26 -8.63
C LYS A 278 -14.68 19.28 -9.63
N GLY A 279 -14.83 19.00 -10.92
CA GLY A 279 -14.35 19.92 -11.93
C GLY A 279 -14.61 19.49 -13.35
N GLY A 280 -14.00 20.22 -14.28
CA GLY A 280 -14.08 19.96 -15.72
C GLY A 280 -12.96 19.03 -16.17
N LEU A 281 -13.32 17.83 -16.60
CA LEU A 281 -12.42 16.86 -17.23
C LEU A 281 -12.21 17.26 -18.70
N ARG A 282 -10.99 17.17 -19.19
CA ARG A 282 -10.61 17.46 -20.58
C ARG A 282 -9.48 16.56 -21.04
N GLU A 283 -9.30 16.42 -22.33
CA GLU A 283 -8.10 15.79 -22.90
C GLU A 283 -6.86 16.63 -22.62
N ASP A 284 -5.77 15.96 -22.25
CA ASP A 284 -4.44 16.58 -22.08
C ASP A 284 -3.60 16.36 -23.33
N GLU A 285 -3.50 17.40 -24.16
CA GLU A 285 -2.76 17.35 -25.43
C GLU A 285 -1.24 17.32 -25.26
N PHE A 286 -0.72 17.74 -24.09
CA PHE A 286 0.72 17.83 -23.87
C PHE A 286 1.30 16.52 -23.35
N ASN A 287 0.60 15.86 -22.38
CA ASN A 287 1.06 14.63 -21.76
C ASN A 287 0.33 13.39 -22.29
N GLY A 288 -0.72 13.59 -23.09
CA GLY A 288 -1.67 12.56 -23.47
C GLY A 288 -2.61 12.19 -22.32
N GLY A 289 -3.74 11.55 -22.62
CA GLY A 289 -4.74 11.16 -21.62
C GLY A 289 -5.65 12.30 -21.19
N PHE A 290 -5.93 12.43 -19.89
CA PHE A 290 -6.95 13.34 -19.36
C PHE A 290 -6.42 14.16 -18.19
N ALA A 291 -6.88 15.42 -18.09
CA ALA A 291 -6.62 16.32 -16.98
C ALA A 291 -7.93 16.91 -16.43
N LEU A 292 -8.00 17.14 -15.12
CA LEU A 292 -9.15 17.75 -14.47
C LEU A 292 -8.82 19.17 -14.01
N ARG A 293 -9.67 20.14 -14.37
CA ARG A 293 -9.63 21.48 -13.80
C ARG A 293 -10.53 21.54 -12.57
N ILE A 294 -9.91 21.65 -11.38
CA ILE A 294 -10.62 21.66 -10.09
C ILE A 294 -11.44 22.94 -9.96
N ARG A 295 -12.70 22.80 -9.58
CA ARG A 295 -13.61 23.87 -9.20
C ARG A 295 -13.97 23.80 -7.72
N GLN A 296 -14.07 22.58 -7.17
CA GLN A 296 -14.33 22.33 -5.75
C GLN A 296 -13.45 21.16 -5.30
N CYS A 297 -13.01 21.19 -4.04
CA CYS A 297 -12.16 20.19 -3.45
C CYS A 297 -12.54 20.00 -1.98
N TRP A 298 -12.55 18.75 -1.53
CA TRP A 298 -12.82 18.35 -0.17
C TRP A 298 -11.79 17.35 0.32
N ASP A 299 -11.45 17.44 1.59
CA ASP A 299 -10.74 16.38 2.29
C ASP A 299 -11.66 15.19 2.52
N PHE A 300 -11.17 13.97 2.37
CA PHE A 300 -11.98 12.75 2.50
C PHE A 300 -12.58 12.60 3.92
N ASP A 301 -11.82 12.94 4.96
CA ASP A 301 -12.32 12.88 6.34
C ASP A 301 -13.44 13.89 6.59
N GLU A 302 -13.36 15.07 5.99
CA GLU A 302 -14.44 16.06 6.05
C GLU A 302 -15.70 15.58 5.33
N VAL A 303 -15.52 14.93 4.17
CA VAL A 303 -16.64 14.31 3.43
C VAL A 303 -17.28 13.22 4.26
N CYS A 304 -16.49 12.34 4.86
CA CYS A 304 -17.00 11.28 5.73
C CYS A 304 -17.75 11.85 6.93
N ALA A 305 -17.19 12.85 7.59
CA ALA A 305 -17.81 13.46 8.77
C ALA A 305 -19.12 14.20 8.48
N ASN A 306 -19.22 14.86 7.31
CA ASN A 306 -20.34 15.76 6.98
C ASN A 306 -21.45 15.07 6.20
N TYR A 307 -21.13 14.06 5.39
CA TYR A 307 -22.07 13.45 4.42
C TYR A 307 -22.36 11.97 4.68
N ALA A 308 -21.74 11.34 5.69
CA ALA A 308 -22.15 10.01 6.13
C ALA A 308 -23.54 10.05 6.76
N THR A 309 -24.45 9.23 6.25
CA THR A 309 -25.83 9.14 6.71
C THR A 309 -26.08 7.90 7.58
N ARG A 310 -25.24 6.89 7.49
CA ARG A 310 -25.31 5.67 8.31
C ARG A 310 -23.97 4.92 8.30
N LEU A 311 -23.52 4.47 9.47
CA LEU A 311 -22.49 3.47 9.64
C LEU A 311 -23.12 2.11 9.97
N SER A 312 -22.88 1.10 9.17
CA SER A 312 -23.36 -0.28 9.40
C SER A 312 -22.18 -1.19 9.73
N LEU A 313 -22.24 -1.84 10.89
CA LEU A 313 -21.22 -2.77 11.38
C LEU A 313 -21.85 -4.15 11.58
N ARG A 314 -21.23 -5.18 11.00
CA ARG A 314 -21.53 -6.58 11.34
C ARG A 314 -20.48 -7.09 12.30
N LEU A 315 -20.89 -7.41 13.53
CA LEU A 315 -20.03 -7.83 14.63
C LEU A 315 -20.21 -9.30 14.97
N ASP A 316 -19.10 -10.03 15.08
CA ASP A 316 -19.10 -11.42 15.56
C ASP A 316 -18.80 -11.45 17.05
N LEU A 317 -19.84 -11.52 17.87
CA LEU A 317 -19.78 -11.54 19.31
C LEU A 317 -19.81 -12.98 19.91
N ARG A 318 -19.62 -14.02 19.10
CA ARG A 318 -19.63 -15.43 19.56
C ARG A 318 -18.38 -15.79 20.35
N GLN A 319 -17.32 -15.01 20.29
CA GLN A 319 -16.09 -15.17 21.06
C GLN A 319 -16.29 -14.69 22.50
N GLN A 320 -15.69 -15.39 23.49
CA GLN A 320 -15.85 -15.11 24.92
C GLN A 320 -15.08 -13.86 25.45
N ARG A 321 -14.50 -13.05 24.59
CA ARG A 321 -13.76 -11.84 24.99
C ARG A 321 -14.70 -10.63 25.01
N PRO A 322 -14.40 -9.59 25.77
CA PRO A 322 -15.19 -8.37 25.85
C PRO A 322 -15.08 -7.57 24.53
N VAL A 323 -15.68 -8.13 23.45
CA VAL A 323 -15.66 -7.53 22.11
C VAL A 323 -16.39 -6.19 22.12
N TRP A 324 -17.52 -6.15 22.83
CA TRP A 324 -18.35 -4.95 22.86
C TRP A 324 -17.64 -3.77 23.51
N GLU A 325 -17.01 -3.98 24.68
CA GLU A 325 -16.28 -2.92 25.39
C GLU A 325 -15.16 -2.33 24.54
N ARG A 326 -14.49 -3.16 23.76
CA ARG A 326 -13.43 -2.71 22.84
C ARG A 326 -13.98 -1.90 21.67
N ILE A 327 -15.05 -2.37 21.05
CA ILE A 327 -15.71 -1.65 19.93
C ILE A 327 -16.33 -0.34 20.45
N ASP A 328 -17.00 -0.38 21.61
CA ASP A 328 -17.61 0.81 22.21
C ASP A 328 -16.56 1.87 22.57
N ALA A 329 -15.43 1.46 23.11
CA ALA A 329 -14.30 2.36 23.40
C ALA A 329 -13.70 3.00 22.12
N LEU A 330 -13.73 2.33 20.97
CA LEU A 330 -13.37 2.92 19.68
C LEU A 330 -14.41 3.95 19.24
N LEU A 331 -15.69 3.63 19.36
CA LEU A 331 -16.79 4.52 18.99
C LEU A 331 -16.88 5.76 19.90
N ASP A 332 -16.63 5.61 21.20
CA ASP A 332 -16.68 6.69 22.18
C ASP A 332 -15.72 7.84 21.89
N ARG A 333 -14.55 7.52 21.36
CA ARG A 333 -13.56 8.55 20.96
C ARG A 333 -14.06 9.45 19.83
N HIS A 334 -15.10 9.01 19.11
CA HIS A 334 -15.68 9.70 17.96
C HIS A 334 -17.12 10.20 18.24
N ARG A 335 -17.54 10.19 19.52
CA ARG A 335 -18.80 10.77 20.00
C ARG A 335 -18.53 12.13 20.65
N PRO A 336 -19.47 13.08 20.57
CA PRO A 336 -20.71 13.01 19.80
C PRO A 336 -20.46 13.24 18.30
N GLY A 337 -21.26 12.60 17.46
CA GLY A 337 -21.25 12.74 16.01
C GLY A 337 -22.66 12.95 15.43
N ARG A 338 -22.77 12.88 14.11
CA ARG A 338 -24.02 13.02 13.37
C ARG A 338 -24.51 11.72 12.74
N THR A 339 -23.61 10.73 12.58
CA THR A 339 -23.91 9.52 11.83
C THR A 339 -24.49 8.44 12.75
N PRO A 340 -25.73 8.00 12.55
CA PRO A 340 -26.34 6.89 13.28
C PRO A 340 -25.68 5.57 12.93
N LEU A 341 -25.70 4.64 13.88
CA LEU A 341 -25.10 3.31 13.77
C LEU A 341 -26.21 2.27 13.50
N ARG A 342 -25.89 1.31 12.65
CA ARG A 342 -26.60 0.04 12.51
C ARG A 342 -25.65 -1.10 12.87
N LEU A 343 -26.05 -1.90 13.85
CA LEU A 343 -25.28 -3.02 14.35
C LEU A 343 -25.99 -4.33 13.98
N ASP A 344 -25.35 -5.13 13.14
CA ASP A 344 -25.75 -6.51 12.83
C ASP A 344 -24.90 -7.44 13.72
N LEU A 345 -25.51 -8.03 14.75
CA LEU A 345 -24.83 -8.79 15.78
C LEU A 345 -24.96 -10.30 15.54
N LEU A 346 -23.84 -11.01 15.53
CA LEU A 346 -23.81 -12.48 15.56
C LEU A 346 -23.52 -12.93 16.98
N LEU A 347 -24.48 -13.53 17.66
CA LEU A 347 -24.42 -13.94 19.05
C LEU A 347 -24.37 -15.48 19.14
N LYS A 348 -23.84 -15.99 20.27
CA LYS A 348 -23.89 -17.42 20.61
C LYS A 348 -25.22 -17.69 21.33
N GLY A 349 -26.09 -18.46 20.71
CA GLY A 349 -27.34 -18.91 21.34
C GLY A 349 -27.23 -20.35 21.90
N PRO A 350 -28.20 -20.80 22.69
CA PRO A 350 -28.19 -22.13 23.29
C PRO A 350 -28.27 -23.27 22.26
N HIS A 351 -28.86 -23.03 21.10
CA HIS A 351 -29.03 -24.01 20.02
C HIS A 351 -28.29 -23.66 18.73
N GLY A 352 -27.30 -22.73 18.79
CA GLY A 352 -26.53 -22.26 17.62
C GLY A 352 -26.34 -20.75 17.61
N GLY A 353 -25.98 -20.20 16.43
CA GLY A 353 -25.80 -18.75 16.25
C GLY A 353 -27.16 -18.04 16.17
N VAL A 354 -27.27 -16.89 16.83
CA VAL A 354 -28.41 -15.97 16.74
C VAL A 354 -27.95 -14.68 16.10
N ALA A 355 -28.71 -14.15 15.13
CA ALA A 355 -28.48 -12.84 14.55
C ALA A 355 -29.45 -11.82 15.12
N GLY A 356 -28.95 -10.65 15.50
CA GLY A 356 -29.75 -9.53 15.95
C GLY A 356 -29.37 -8.26 15.22
N MET A 357 -30.31 -7.31 15.10
CA MET A 357 -30.06 -6.00 14.49
C MET A 357 -30.48 -4.91 15.46
N LEU A 358 -29.63 -3.89 15.59
CA LEU A 358 -29.85 -2.73 16.45
C LEU A 358 -29.53 -1.47 15.67
N ASP A 359 -30.48 -0.55 15.62
CA ASP A 359 -30.26 0.82 15.12
C ASP A 359 -30.06 1.76 16.34
N VAL A 360 -28.94 2.48 16.32
CA VAL A 360 -28.52 3.36 17.41
C VAL A 360 -28.32 4.78 16.87
N SER A 361 -28.92 5.75 17.52
CA SER A 361 -28.94 7.14 17.09
C SER A 361 -28.84 8.12 18.29
N GLY A 362 -29.01 9.39 18.04
CA GLY A 362 -28.98 10.42 19.10
C GLY A 362 -27.57 10.61 19.67
N GLN A 363 -27.43 10.58 20.99
CA GLN A 363 -26.15 10.80 21.69
C GLN A 363 -25.08 9.73 21.36
N SER A 364 -25.50 8.58 20.87
CA SER A 364 -24.60 7.50 20.46
C SER A 364 -24.18 7.57 18.99
N ALA A 365 -24.63 8.59 18.24
CA ALA A 365 -24.15 8.84 16.88
C ALA A 365 -22.67 9.21 16.88
N VAL A 366 -21.95 8.82 15.83
CA VAL A 366 -20.50 8.98 15.71
C VAL A 366 -20.10 9.93 14.59
N ARG A 367 -18.93 10.55 14.73
CA ARG A 367 -18.25 11.23 13.64
C ARG A 367 -17.43 10.20 12.88
N ILE A 368 -17.67 10.09 11.58
CA ILE A 368 -16.92 9.19 10.71
C ILE A 368 -15.67 9.90 10.21
N ASP A 369 -14.52 9.27 10.37
CA ASP A 369 -13.26 9.65 9.75
C ASP A 369 -12.44 8.39 9.40
N SER A 370 -11.35 8.56 8.66
CA SER A 370 -10.46 7.48 8.25
C SER A 370 -9.93 6.67 9.44
N LYS A 371 -9.57 7.33 10.54
CA LYS A 371 -9.01 6.69 11.74
C LYS A 371 -9.99 5.73 12.40
N LEU A 372 -11.26 6.15 12.54
CA LEU A 372 -12.31 5.27 13.06
C LEU A 372 -12.53 4.06 12.15
N MET A 373 -12.63 4.30 10.85
CA MET A 373 -12.86 3.23 9.87
C MET A 373 -11.70 2.23 9.84
N GLU A 374 -10.45 2.69 9.87
CA GLU A 374 -9.26 1.82 9.96
C GLU A 374 -9.25 1.00 11.25
N ALA A 375 -9.48 1.64 12.39
CA ALA A 375 -9.49 0.94 13.68
C ALA A 375 -10.58 -0.12 13.76
N LEU A 376 -11.78 0.17 13.23
CA LEU A 376 -12.88 -0.80 13.15
C LEU A 376 -12.59 -1.94 12.18
N ARG A 377 -11.99 -1.68 11.01
CA ARG A 377 -11.60 -2.72 10.04
C ARG A 377 -10.50 -3.63 10.58
N ALA A 378 -9.59 -3.10 11.38
CA ALA A 378 -8.52 -3.87 12.00
C ALA A 378 -9.01 -4.79 13.12
N ASP A 379 -10.20 -4.55 13.70
CA ASP A 379 -10.73 -5.39 14.77
C ASP A 379 -11.28 -6.71 14.21
N PRO A 380 -10.79 -7.88 14.66
CA PRO A 380 -11.17 -9.19 14.13
C PRO A 380 -12.65 -9.55 14.36
N ALA A 381 -13.34 -8.86 15.25
CA ALA A 381 -14.77 -9.05 15.49
C ALA A 381 -15.64 -8.31 14.44
N VAL A 382 -15.10 -7.33 13.74
CA VAL A 382 -15.79 -6.60 12.67
C VAL A 382 -15.71 -7.42 11.37
N ARG A 383 -16.82 -8.06 11.00
CA ARG A 383 -16.91 -8.84 9.76
C ARG A 383 -17.19 -7.99 8.53
N THR A 384 -17.92 -6.90 8.71
CA THR A 384 -18.24 -5.97 7.62
C THR A 384 -18.43 -4.57 8.19
N LEU A 385 -17.85 -3.58 7.53
CA LEU A 385 -18.08 -2.17 7.75
C LEU A 385 -18.57 -1.55 6.45
N LYS A 386 -19.71 -0.83 6.48
CA LYS A 386 -20.25 -0.07 5.35
C LYS A 386 -20.73 1.29 5.80
N VAL A 387 -20.34 2.33 5.08
CA VAL A 387 -20.83 3.68 5.28
C VAL A 387 -21.77 4.05 4.11
N ARG A 388 -22.89 4.66 4.39
CA ARG A 388 -23.74 5.28 3.37
C ARG A 388 -23.51 6.78 3.39
N TYR A 389 -23.43 7.36 2.21
CA TYR A 389 -23.19 8.79 2.01
C TYR A 389 -24.34 9.44 1.26
N SER A 390 -24.54 10.74 1.50
CA SER A 390 -25.43 11.61 0.71
C SER A 390 -24.66 12.91 0.41
N PRO A 391 -23.71 12.87 -0.52
CA PRO A 391 -22.87 14.03 -0.81
C PRO A 391 -23.60 15.06 -1.68
N PRO A 392 -23.20 16.35 -1.65
CA PRO A 392 -23.87 17.44 -2.37
C PRO A 392 -23.78 17.37 -3.90
N TRP A 393 -22.95 16.48 -4.42
CA TRP A 393 -22.82 16.24 -5.88
C TRP A 393 -23.62 15.04 -6.38
N ALA A 394 -24.32 14.32 -5.51
CA ALA A 394 -25.14 13.16 -5.87
C ALA A 394 -26.59 13.54 -6.24
N SER A 395 -26.93 14.84 -6.18
CA SER A 395 -28.24 15.38 -6.55
C SER A 395 -28.31 15.88 -7.99
#